data_f621a4d783655b784aef120765c26632
#
_entry.id   f621a4d783655b784aef120765c26632
#
_cell.length_a   1.000
_cell.length_b   1.000
_cell.length_c   1.000
_cell.angle_alpha   90.00
_cell.angle_beta   90.00
_cell.angle_gamma   90.00
#
_symmetry.space_group_name_H-M   'P 1'
#
loop_
_entity.id
_entity.type
_entity.pdbx_description
1 polymer ?
#
loop_
_entity_poly.entity_id
_entity_poly.type
_entity_poly.pdbx_seq_one_letter_code
_entity_poly.pdbx_strand_id
1 'polypeptide(L)'
;MCIRDSSTPADLNETSLEAAVIQISLWTDERGLLIAAKPKKLIVPSSLQFVATRLLETELRVSTTDNDINALKNNGSISEGYAINHFLTDTNAWFLTTDVPNGMKHFVRTPLAQSMDGDFDTGNVRYKSRERYSFGWSDPLGMYGSAGA
;
A
#
# COMPACT_ATOMS: atom_id res chain seq x y z
N MET A 1 -8.04 7.72 12.52
CA MET A 1 -7.07 6.70 12.06
C MET A 1 -7.28 6.51 10.55
N CYS A 2 -6.25 6.67 9.72
CA CYS A 2 -6.37 6.60 8.26
C CYS A 2 -6.02 5.22 7.69
N ILE A 3 -5.40 4.37 8.51
CA ILE A 3 -5.07 2.97 8.20
C ILE A 3 -5.38 2.09 9.41
N ARG A 4 -5.54 0.81 9.19
CA ARG A 4 -5.66 -0.19 10.25
C ARG A 4 -4.27 -0.70 10.62
N ASP A 5 -3.79 -0.40 11.80
CA ASP A 5 -2.49 -0.86 12.27
C ASP A 5 -2.54 -2.31 12.75
N SER A 6 -1.42 -3.00 12.58
CA SER A 6 -1.20 -4.32 13.18
C SER A 6 -1.28 -4.22 14.71
N SER A 7 -1.97 -5.17 15.34
CA SER A 7 -1.99 -5.26 16.81
C SER A 7 -0.65 -5.69 17.40
N THR A 8 0.16 -6.38 16.62
CA THR A 8 1.51 -6.84 16.95
C THR A 8 2.44 -6.48 15.79
N PRO A 9 3.15 -5.34 15.87
CA PRO A 9 4.14 -4.97 14.87
C PRO A 9 5.17 -6.08 14.70
N ALA A 10 5.50 -6.41 13.46
CA ALA A 10 6.48 -7.44 13.13
C ALA A 10 7.17 -7.10 11.82
N ASP A 11 8.43 -7.47 11.69
CA ASP A 11 9.18 -7.37 10.46
C ASP A 11 8.53 -8.19 9.33
N LEU A 12 8.75 -7.76 8.10
CA LEU A 12 8.23 -8.45 6.92
C LEU A 12 8.91 -9.82 6.77
N ASN A 13 8.15 -10.85 7.06
CA ASN A 13 8.51 -12.25 6.82
C ASN A 13 7.26 -13.05 6.41
N GLU A 14 7.44 -14.32 6.07
CA GLU A 14 6.35 -15.19 5.63
C GLU A 14 5.25 -15.27 6.69
N THR A 15 5.62 -15.57 7.95
CA THR A 15 4.67 -15.73 9.05
C THR A 15 3.88 -14.45 9.34
N SER A 16 4.55 -13.28 9.36
CA SER A 16 3.88 -12.00 9.63
C SER A 16 2.93 -11.62 8.49
N LEU A 17 3.30 -11.94 7.24
CA LEU A 17 2.46 -11.65 6.09
C LEU A 17 1.25 -12.58 6.04
N GLU A 18 1.40 -13.88 6.35
CA GLU A 18 0.29 -14.82 6.48
C GLU A 18 -0.67 -14.40 7.61
N ALA A 19 -0.13 -14.00 8.76
CA ALA A 19 -0.94 -13.51 9.88
C ALA A 19 -1.73 -12.25 9.50
N ALA A 20 -1.14 -11.34 8.73
CA ALA A 20 -1.83 -10.15 8.23
C ALA A 20 -2.97 -10.51 7.26
N VAL A 21 -2.75 -11.44 6.34
CA VAL A 21 -3.79 -11.93 5.41
C VAL A 21 -4.97 -12.53 6.18
N ILE A 22 -4.67 -13.36 7.19
CA ILE A 22 -5.72 -13.94 8.05
C ILE A 22 -6.45 -12.85 8.83
N GLN A 23 -5.73 -11.90 9.42
CA GLN A 23 -6.32 -10.80 10.17
C GLN A 23 -7.25 -9.94 9.31
N ILE A 24 -6.85 -9.62 8.06
CA ILE A 24 -7.69 -8.88 7.12
C ILE A 24 -8.97 -9.65 6.80
N SER A 25 -8.90 -10.95 6.61
CA SER A 25 -10.05 -11.80 6.31
C SER A 25 -11.07 -11.90 7.46
N LEU A 26 -10.62 -11.65 8.69
CA LEU A 26 -11.45 -11.67 9.90
C LEU A 26 -12.00 -10.28 10.28
N TRP A 27 -11.82 -9.26 9.46
CA TRP A 27 -12.36 -7.95 9.76
C TRP A 27 -13.88 -7.94 9.72
N THR A 28 -14.43 -7.18 10.64
CA THR A 28 -15.88 -7.01 10.81
C THR A 28 -16.28 -5.55 10.59
N ASP A 29 -17.52 -5.35 10.21
CA ASP A 29 -18.16 -4.04 10.19
C ASP A 29 -18.54 -3.56 11.61
N GLU A 30 -19.14 -2.39 11.72
CA GLU A 30 -19.60 -1.82 12.99
C GLU A 30 -20.66 -2.68 13.71
N ARG A 31 -21.30 -3.61 13.01
CA ARG A 31 -22.31 -4.52 13.53
C ARG A 31 -21.74 -5.90 13.91
N GLY A 32 -20.44 -6.10 13.72
CA GLY A 32 -19.75 -7.36 13.97
C GLY A 32 -19.92 -8.41 12.88
N LEU A 33 -20.39 -8.04 11.68
CA LEU A 33 -20.50 -8.95 10.55
C LEU A 33 -19.19 -8.96 9.78
N LEU A 34 -18.74 -10.14 9.34
CA LEU A 34 -17.54 -10.29 8.51
C LEU A 34 -17.73 -9.60 7.16
N ILE A 35 -16.76 -8.78 6.78
CA ILE A 35 -16.77 -8.05 5.49
C ILE A 35 -16.05 -8.79 4.37
N ALA A 36 -15.39 -9.91 4.67
CA ALA A 36 -14.64 -10.74 3.73
C ALA A 36 -13.59 -9.95 2.91
N ALA A 37 -12.92 -8.99 3.55
CA ALA A 37 -11.89 -8.18 2.92
C ALA A 37 -10.70 -9.04 2.47
N LYS A 38 -10.09 -8.64 1.34
CA LYS A 38 -8.93 -9.32 0.77
C LYS A 38 -7.78 -8.33 0.55
N PRO A 39 -6.54 -8.71 0.84
CA PRO A 39 -5.40 -7.89 0.47
C PRO A 39 -5.23 -7.87 -1.05
N LYS A 40 -4.77 -6.73 -1.58
CA LYS A 40 -4.53 -6.54 -3.01
C LYS A 40 -3.07 -6.38 -3.34
N LYS A 41 -2.39 -5.47 -2.67
CA LYS A 41 -1.02 -5.08 -3.00
C LYS A 41 -0.19 -4.85 -1.75
N LEU A 42 1.02 -5.37 -1.74
CA LEU A 42 2.02 -5.11 -0.72
C LEU A 42 2.83 -3.86 -1.10
N ILE A 43 2.96 -2.90 -0.19
CA ILE A 43 3.77 -1.69 -0.35
C ILE A 43 4.93 -1.77 0.64
N VAL A 44 6.15 -1.66 0.13
CA VAL A 44 7.38 -1.78 0.92
C VAL A 44 8.37 -0.65 0.62
N PRO A 45 9.23 -0.28 1.56
CA PRO A 45 10.37 0.59 1.32
C PRO A 45 11.43 -0.12 0.45
N SER A 46 12.38 0.63 -0.07
CA SER A 46 13.46 0.10 -0.90
C SER A 46 14.32 -0.96 -0.19
N SER A 47 14.45 -0.87 1.15
CA SER A 47 15.19 -1.83 1.98
C SER A 47 14.60 -3.25 1.94
N LEU A 48 13.27 -3.37 1.83
CA LEU A 48 12.55 -4.65 1.86
C LEU A 48 12.22 -5.20 0.48
N GLN A 49 12.66 -4.56 -0.62
CA GLN A 49 12.32 -4.98 -1.98
C GLN A 49 12.67 -6.44 -2.29
N PHE A 50 13.88 -6.88 -1.91
CA PHE A 50 14.33 -8.26 -2.18
C PHE A 50 13.64 -9.29 -1.28
N VAL A 51 13.22 -8.88 -0.08
CA VAL A 51 12.41 -9.72 0.80
C VAL A 51 11.02 -9.92 0.19
N ALA A 52 10.38 -8.84 -0.28
CA ALA A 52 9.08 -8.89 -0.95
C ALA A 52 9.11 -9.79 -2.21
N THR A 53 10.16 -9.65 -3.04
CA THR A 53 10.33 -10.51 -4.23
C THR A 53 10.42 -11.99 -3.83
N ARG A 54 11.23 -12.32 -2.83
CA ARG A 54 11.36 -13.71 -2.36
C ARG A 54 10.06 -14.26 -1.80
N LEU A 55 9.27 -13.44 -1.09
CA LEU A 55 8.01 -13.88 -0.49
C LEU A 55 6.90 -14.09 -1.51
N LEU A 56 6.84 -13.26 -2.57
CA LEU A 56 5.70 -13.26 -3.49
C LEU A 56 5.98 -13.92 -4.84
N GLU A 57 7.25 -14.05 -5.27
CA GLU A 57 7.55 -14.56 -6.61
C GLU A 57 8.14 -15.97 -6.62
N THR A 58 8.69 -16.45 -5.50
CA THR A 58 9.23 -17.83 -5.45
C THR A 58 8.12 -18.87 -5.39
N GLU A 59 8.30 -19.97 -6.10
CA GLU A 59 7.33 -21.10 -6.08
C GLU A 59 7.50 -21.98 -4.86
N LEU A 60 8.72 -22.14 -4.42
CA LEU A 60 9.08 -22.95 -3.28
C LEU A 60 9.52 -22.06 -2.11
N ARG A 61 9.29 -22.56 -0.91
CA ARG A 61 9.70 -21.88 0.31
C ARG A 61 11.22 -21.83 0.42
N VAL A 62 11.77 -20.65 0.67
CA VAL A 62 13.22 -20.44 0.82
C VAL A 62 13.69 -21.03 2.14
N SER A 63 14.83 -21.76 2.12
CA SER A 63 15.49 -22.33 3.31
C SER A 63 14.80 -23.54 3.96
N THR A 64 13.95 -24.25 3.25
CA THR A 64 13.45 -25.56 3.71
C THR A 64 14.15 -26.71 2.98
N THR A 65 14.39 -27.80 3.70
CA THR A 65 15.00 -29.02 3.13
C THR A 65 13.99 -29.84 2.32
N ASP A 66 12.69 -29.64 2.55
CA ASP A 66 11.59 -30.50 2.13
C ASP A 66 10.74 -29.89 0.99
N ASN A 67 11.29 -29.11 0.08
CA ASN A 67 10.57 -28.59 -1.11
C ASN A 67 9.15 -28.07 -0.81
N ASP A 68 8.94 -27.40 0.32
CA ASP A 68 7.65 -26.86 0.71
C ASP A 68 7.16 -25.81 -0.29
N ILE A 69 5.87 -25.82 -0.53
CA ILE A 69 5.21 -24.85 -1.41
C ILE A 69 5.13 -23.48 -0.74
N ASN A 70 5.43 -22.42 -1.48
CA ASN A 70 5.15 -21.07 -1.01
C ASN A 70 3.64 -20.80 -1.05
N ALA A 71 3.00 -20.83 0.12
CA ALA A 71 1.56 -20.70 0.25
C ALA A 71 1.05 -19.30 -0.20
N LEU A 72 1.81 -18.24 0.05
CA LEU A 72 1.42 -16.87 -0.32
C LEU A 72 1.29 -16.69 -1.84
N LYS A 73 2.23 -17.22 -2.61
CA LYS A 73 2.17 -17.17 -4.07
C LYS A 73 1.08 -18.11 -4.62
N ASN A 74 1.08 -19.36 -4.18
CA ASN A 74 0.18 -20.37 -4.74
C ASN A 74 -1.30 -20.10 -4.44
N ASN A 75 -1.60 -19.52 -3.28
CA ASN A 75 -2.97 -19.12 -2.93
C ASN A 75 -3.40 -17.81 -3.63
N GLY A 76 -2.48 -17.06 -4.23
CA GLY A 76 -2.78 -15.77 -4.84
C GLY A 76 -3.35 -14.75 -3.85
N SER A 77 -2.91 -14.83 -2.58
CA SER A 77 -3.44 -14.02 -1.49
C SER A 77 -3.27 -12.52 -1.74
N ILE A 78 -2.23 -12.12 -2.50
CA ILE A 78 -1.95 -10.72 -2.87
C ILE A 78 -2.06 -10.61 -4.38
N SER A 79 -3.23 -10.23 -4.89
CA SER A 79 -3.58 -10.30 -6.31
C SER A 79 -2.80 -9.33 -7.22
N GLU A 80 -2.35 -8.18 -6.69
CA GLU A 80 -1.63 -7.13 -7.44
C GLU A 80 -0.12 -7.13 -7.16
N GLY A 81 0.40 -8.14 -6.47
CA GLY A 81 1.81 -8.27 -6.15
C GLY A 81 2.30 -7.20 -5.17
N TYR A 82 3.50 -6.66 -5.41
CA TYR A 82 4.10 -5.65 -4.53
C TYR A 82 4.51 -4.39 -5.30
N ALA A 83 4.62 -3.28 -4.57
CA ALA A 83 5.15 -2.02 -5.08
C ALA A 83 6.19 -1.45 -4.12
N ILE A 84 7.27 -0.93 -4.67
CA ILE A 84 8.34 -0.28 -3.92
C ILE A 84 8.02 1.20 -3.82
N ASN A 85 7.96 1.73 -2.61
CA ASN A 85 7.79 3.15 -2.38
C ASN A 85 9.10 3.76 -1.85
N HIS A 86 9.77 4.51 -2.70
CA HIS A 86 11.05 5.16 -2.39
C HIS A 86 10.95 6.32 -1.38
N PHE A 87 9.73 6.79 -1.11
CA PHE A 87 9.50 7.90 -0.18
C PHE A 87 9.24 7.45 1.26
N LEU A 88 9.18 6.14 1.52
CA LEU A 88 9.11 5.62 2.88
C LEU A 88 10.48 5.75 3.53
N THR A 89 10.52 6.49 4.63
CA THR A 89 11.75 6.73 5.42
C THR A 89 12.01 5.62 6.43
N ASP A 90 10.96 4.94 6.86
CA ASP A 90 11.07 3.78 7.74
C ASP A 90 11.51 2.55 6.93
N THR A 91 12.55 1.88 7.39
CA THR A 91 13.17 0.76 6.70
C THR A 91 12.45 -0.56 6.93
N ASN A 92 11.65 -0.67 7.99
CA ASN A 92 11.01 -1.90 8.45
C ASN A 92 9.49 -1.89 8.24
N ALA A 93 8.89 -0.71 8.08
CA ALA A 93 7.44 -0.59 7.89
C ALA A 93 6.99 -1.16 6.54
N TRP A 94 5.86 -1.86 6.55
CA TRP A 94 5.25 -2.38 5.35
C TRP A 94 3.72 -2.26 5.43
N PHE A 95 3.08 -2.17 4.28
CA PHE A 95 1.65 -1.90 4.18
C PHE A 95 0.99 -2.84 3.18
N LEU A 96 -0.28 -3.19 3.43
CA LEU A 96 -1.14 -3.91 2.51
C LEU A 96 -2.35 -3.05 2.16
N THR A 97 -2.58 -2.82 0.87
CA THR A 97 -3.86 -2.29 0.41
C THR A 97 -4.88 -3.42 0.35
N THR A 98 -6.14 -3.11 0.59
CA THR A 98 -7.24 -4.06 0.55
C THR A 98 -8.22 -3.73 -0.57
N ASP A 99 -9.19 -4.60 -0.80
CA ASP A 99 -10.29 -4.40 -1.75
C ASP A 99 -11.45 -3.58 -1.18
N VAL A 100 -11.36 -3.19 0.10
CA VAL A 100 -12.39 -2.37 0.76
C VAL A 100 -12.48 -1.01 0.05
N PRO A 101 -13.68 -0.61 -0.40
CA PRO A 101 -13.87 0.66 -1.08
C PRO A 101 -13.68 1.84 -0.12
N ASN A 102 -13.39 3.00 -0.68
CA ASN A 102 -13.32 4.26 0.06
C ASN A 102 -12.16 4.38 1.08
N GLY A 103 -11.08 3.65 0.91
CA GLY A 103 -9.85 3.83 1.66
C GLY A 103 -9.20 5.20 1.40
N MET A 104 -7.93 5.21 1.08
CA MET A 104 -7.20 6.45 0.75
C MET A 104 -7.68 7.06 -0.58
N LYS A 105 -7.90 8.38 -0.59
CA LYS A 105 -8.44 9.13 -1.75
C LYS A 105 -7.59 10.34 -2.07
N HIS A 106 -7.45 10.58 -3.36
CA HIS A 106 -6.93 11.82 -3.92
C HIS A 106 -8.09 12.64 -4.50
N PHE A 107 -8.35 13.81 -3.93
CA PHE A 107 -9.41 14.72 -4.37
C PHE A 107 -8.80 15.81 -5.24
N VAL A 108 -9.12 15.80 -6.52
CA VAL A 108 -8.71 16.85 -7.45
C VAL A 108 -9.79 17.91 -7.51
N ARG A 109 -9.47 19.13 -7.03
CA ARG A 109 -10.38 20.28 -7.12
C ARG A 109 -10.18 21.06 -8.42
N THR A 110 -8.92 21.25 -8.81
CA THR A 110 -8.55 21.90 -10.06
C THR A 110 -7.39 21.11 -10.65
N PRO A 111 -7.55 20.53 -11.84
CA PRO A 111 -6.46 19.84 -12.51
C PRO A 111 -5.33 20.80 -12.86
N LEU A 112 -4.15 20.25 -13.12
CA LEU A 112 -3.00 21.05 -13.54
C LEU A 112 -3.34 21.85 -14.79
N ALA A 113 -3.38 23.16 -14.64
CA ALA A 113 -3.59 24.11 -15.73
C ALA A 113 -2.33 24.98 -15.88
N GLN A 114 -1.89 25.10 -17.12
CA GLN A 114 -0.77 25.96 -17.49
C GLN A 114 -1.28 27.10 -18.35
N SER A 115 -0.78 28.30 -18.09
CA SER A 115 -1.08 29.49 -18.92
C SER A 115 0.19 30.32 -19.10
N MET A 116 0.21 31.02 -20.21
CA MET A 116 1.28 31.93 -20.59
C MET A 116 0.67 33.29 -20.89
N ASP A 117 1.30 34.34 -20.41
CA ASP A 117 0.89 35.71 -20.65
C ASP A 117 2.11 36.56 -20.96
N GLY A 118 1.98 37.44 -21.94
CA GLY A 118 3.01 38.39 -22.33
C GLY A 118 2.84 39.72 -21.59
N ASP A 119 3.91 40.22 -21.01
CA ASP A 119 3.95 41.54 -20.40
C ASP A 119 4.27 42.58 -21.51
N PHE A 120 3.29 43.42 -21.83
CA PHE A 120 3.41 44.42 -22.91
C PHE A 120 4.50 45.47 -22.62
N ASP A 121 4.66 45.85 -21.33
CA ASP A 121 5.58 46.94 -20.95
C ASP A 121 7.05 46.51 -20.96
N THR A 122 7.32 45.25 -20.60
CA THR A 122 8.69 44.75 -20.47
C THR A 122 9.11 43.78 -21.59
N GLY A 123 8.15 43.33 -22.43
CA GLY A 123 8.36 42.32 -23.45
C GLY A 123 8.70 40.91 -22.93
N ASN A 124 8.54 40.69 -21.63
CA ASN A 124 8.78 39.39 -20.99
C ASN A 124 7.57 38.50 -21.05
N VAL A 125 7.81 37.18 -21.08
CA VAL A 125 6.77 36.17 -21.04
C VAL A 125 6.70 35.57 -19.64
N ARG A 126 5.48 35.51 -19.07
CA ARG A 126 5.22 34.94 -17.75
C ARG A 126 4.50 33.61 -17.91
N TYR A 127 5.05 32.56 -17.31
CA TYR A 127 4.43 31.24 -17.23
C TYR A 127 3.77 31.04 -15.88
N LYS A 128 2.56 30.52 -15.87
CA LYS A 128 1.79 30.21 -14.68
C LYS A 128 1.34 28.77 -14.73
N SER A 129 1.61 28.03 -13.66
CA SER A 129 1.06 26.69 -13.43
C SER A 129 0.21 26.72 -12.16
N ARG A 130 -0.97 26.11 -12.21
CA ARG A 130 -1.89 26.06 -11.08
C ARG A 130 -2.51 24.68 -10.99
N GLU A 131 -2.47 24.12 -9.78
CA GLU A 131 -3.13 22.87 -9.40
C GLU A 131 -3.72 23.00 -7.99
N ARG A 132 -4.85 22.35 -7.75
CA ARG A 132 -5.44 22.27 -6.41
C ARG A 132 -5.95 20.86 -6.18
N TYR A 133 -5.40 20.21 -5.18
CA TYR A 133 -5.79 18.87 -4.77
C TYR A 133 -5.68 18.72 -3.24
N SER A 134 -6.26 17.68 -2.71
CA SER A 134 -6.04 17.23 -1.33
C SER A 134 -6.09 15.72 -1.24
N PHE A 135 -5.46 15.19 -0.20
CA PHE A 135 -5.53 13.78 0.15
C PHE A 135 -6.45 13.60 1.35
N GLY A 136 -7.12 12.47 1.40
CA GLY A 136 -8.00 12.11 2.50
C GLY A 136 -8.31 10.62 2.49
N TRP A 137 -9.11 10.21 3.44
CA TRP A 137 -9.57 8.83 3.59
C TRP A 137 -11.00 8.83 4.12
N SER A 138 -11.72 7.77 3.87
CA SER A 138 -13.08 7.59 4.38
C SER A 138 -13.20 6.33 5.22
N ASP A 139 -12.46 5.27 4.86
CA ASP A 139 -12.50 3.99 5.57
C ASP A 139 -11.07 3.56 5.95
N PRO A 140 -10.76 3.34 7.24
CA PRO A 140 -9.45 2.87 7.69
C PRO A 140 -9.15 1.43 7.26
N LEU A 141 -10.16 0.63 6.91
CA LEU A 141 -10.01 -0.77 6.47
C LEU A 141 -9.46 -0.88 5.03
N GLY A 142 -9.36 0.25 4.31
CA GLY A 142 -8.75 0.30 2.98
C GLY A 142 -7.25 0.04 2.95
N MET A 143 -6.57 0.11 4.10
CA MET A 143 -5.13 -0.14 4.22
C MET A 143 -4.80 -0.74 5.59
N TYR A 144 -3.96 -1.76 5.58
CA TYR A 144 -3.34 -2.35 6.77
C TYR A 144 -1.87 -1.97 6.84
N GLY A 145 -1.35 -1.67 8.01
CA GLY A 145 0.03 -1.29 8.23
C GLY A 145 0.69 -2.04 9.38
N SER A 146 1.98 -2.35 9.23
CA SER A 146 2.86 -2.80 10.29
C SER A 146 4.08 -1.89 10.33
N ALA A 147 4.42 -1.40 11.52
CA ALA A 147 5.59 -0.54 11.70
C ALA A 147 6.93 -1.32 11.68
N GLY A 148 6.86 -2.66 11.62
CA GLY A 148 8.03 -3.50 11.85
C GLY A 148 8.37 -3.66 13.34
N ALA A 149 9.41 -4.38 13.68
CA ALA A 149 9.91 -4.59 15.04
C ALA A 149 11.29 -3.98 15.22
#